data_921721cd1ad365153084120d77b1d035
#
_entry.id   921721cd1ad365153084120d77b1d035
#
_cell.length_a   1.000
_cell.length_b   1.000
_cell.length_c   1.000
_cell.angle_alpha   90.00
_cell.angle_beta   90.00
_cell.angle_gamma   90.00
#
_symmetry.space_group_name_H-M   'P 1'
#
loop_
_entity.id
_entity.type
_entity.pdbx_description
1 polymer ?
#
loop_
_entity_poly.entity_id
_entity_poly.type
_entity_poly.pdbx_seq_one_letter_code
_entity_poly.pdbx_strand_id
1 'polypeptide(L)'
;MKKWKKQRIFGTACKKCGINELTNSSRLSIIILKGGTVMELTKSEMQIMDVLWESDAPLSRSDLLEHSEEKSWKDSSVHILLNGLLQKGAIREAGFVKRSKTYGRTFAPTLTREEYFATTIFSHTHKPEIVGLFAALLKRKDITVDQLSQMEELLRQRSAKKD
;
A
#
# COMPACT_ATOMS: atom_id res chain seq x y z
N MET A 1 3.35 21.07 19.81
CA MET A 1 2.09 20.45 19.36
C MET A 1 1.68 21.05 18.04
N LYS A 2 2.06 20.44 16.91
CA LYS A 2 1.60 20.86 15.58
C LYS A 2 0.52 19.88 15.13
N LYS A 3 -0.74 20.33 15.22
CA LYS A 3 -1.92 19.61 14.73
C LYS A 3 -1.82 19.50 13.21
N TRP A 4 -1.63 18.30 12.70
CA TRP A 4 -1.84 18.00 11.29
C TRP A 4 -3.34 18.05 11.01
N LYS A 5 -3.76 19.01 10.20
CA LYS A 5 -5.12 19.08 9.65
C LYS A 5 -5.25 17.91 8.66
N LYS A 6 -6.17 16.99 8.98
CA LYS A 6 -6.71 15.99 8.05
C LYS A 6 -7.32 16.72 6.84
N GLN A 7 -6.54 16.95 5.81
CA GLN A 7 -7.07 17.37 4.52
C GLN A 7 -7.27 16.11 3.69
N ARG A 8 -8.52 15.67 3.63
CA ARG A 8 -9.00 14.74 2.61
C ARG A 8 -8.83 15.42 1.25
N ILE A 9 -7.85 15.00 0.48
CA ILE A 9 -7.78 15.36 -0.93
C ILE A 9 -7.99 14.07 -1.71
N PHE A 10 -9.25 13.85 -2.09
CA PHE A 10 -9.61 12.97 -3.19
C PHE A 10 -9.04 13.57 -4.48
N GLY A 11 -8.21 12.82 -5.18
CA GLY A 11 -7.93 13.00 -6.59
C GLY A 11 -7.18 14.26 -6.96
N THR A 12 -5.87 14.26 -6.76
CA THR A 12 -4.99 15.04 -7.63
C THR A 12 -3.69 14.27 -7.85
N ALA A 13 -3.50 13.84 -9.11
CA ALA A 13 -2.29 13.20 -9.58
C ALA A 13 -1.06 14.01 -9.17
N CYS A 14 -0.11 13.39 -8.52
CA CYS A 14 1.18 13.98 -8.27
C CYS A 14 1.91 14.20 -9.59
N LYS A 15 1.88 15.44 -10.11
CA LYS A 15 2.52 15.85 -11.38
C LYS A 15 4.05 15.70 -11.41
N LYS A 16 4.68 15.28 -10.33
CA LYS A 16 6.14 15.18 -10.22
C LYS A 16 6.72 13.77 -10.29
N CYS A 17 5.93 12.71 -10.17
CA CYS A 17 6.47 11.33 -10.17
C CYS A 17 6.30 10.58 -11.50
N GLY A 18 5.78 11.20 -12.56
CA GLY A 18 5.70 10.53 -13.89
C GLY A 18 4.88 9.23 -13.92
N ILE A 19 3.98 9.01 -12.96
CA ILE A 19 3.11 7.85 -12.96
C ILE A 19 1.87 8.22 -13.76
N ASN A 20 1.89 7.88 -15.05
CA ASN A 20 0.70 7.95 -15.90
C ASN A 20 -0.37 6.98 -15.41
N GLU A 21 -1.56 7.51 -15.14
CA GLU A 21 -2.77 6.83 -14.63
C GLU A 21 -3.38 5.77 -15.57
N LEU A 22 -2.67 5.25 -16.56
CA LEU A 22 -3.32 4.47 -17.63
C LEU A 22 -2.82 3.03 -17.84
N THR A 23 -2.06 2.43 -16.89
CA THR A 23 -1.62 1.04 -17.08
C THR A 23 -1.65 0.17 -15.83
N ASN A 24 -2.67 0.29 -14.99
CA ASN A 24 -2.72 -0.47 -13.73
C ASN A 24 -3.28 -1.90 -13.87
N SER A 25 -3.72 -2.30 -15.07
CA SER A 25 -4.23 -3.66 -15.30
C SER A 25 -3.12 -4.72 -15.47
N SER A 26 -1.89 -4.29 -15.81
CA SER A 26 -0.79 -5.22 -16.13
C SER A 26 0.09 -5.58 -14.91
N ARG A 27 0.02 -4.81 -13.81
CA ARG A 27 0.89 -5.04 -12.64
C ARG A 27 0.38 -6.10 -11.68
N LEU A 28 -0.93 -6.28 -11.57
CA LEU A 28 -1.52 -7.40 -10.82
C LEU A 28 -1.10 -8.76 -11.39
N SER A 29 -0.99 -8.86 -12.72
CA SER A 29 -0.54 -10.08 -13.39
C SER A 29 0.92 -10.43 -13.13
N ILE A 30 1.80 -9.43 -12.93
CA ILE A 30 3.24 -9.65 -12.72
C ILE A 30 3.54 -10.14 -11.30
N ILE A 31 2.75 -9.74 -10.32
CA ILE A 31 2.95 -10.17 -8.92
C ILE A 31 2.46 -11.61 -8.73
N ILE A 32 1.40 -12.02 -9.43
CA ILE A 32 0.90 -13.39 -9.45
C ILE A 32 1.85 -14.33 -10.20
N LEU A 33 2.59 -13.84 -11.21
CA LEU A 33 3.47 -14.65 -12.05
C LEU A 33 4.87 -14.93 -11.48
N LYS A 34 5.28 -14.21 -10.44
CA LYS A 34 6.58 -14.47 -9.77
C LYS A 34 6.49 -15.45 -8.60
N GLY A 35 5.74 -16.53 -8.79
CA GLY A 35 5.69 -17.66 -7.84
C GLY A 35 4.86 -17.30 -6.60
N GLY A 36 3.69 -17.90 -6.49
CA GLY A 36 2.67 -17.84 -5.44
C GLY A 36 3.10 -17.75 -3.97
N THR A 37 4.12 -16.99 -3.66
CA THR A 37 4.58 -16.73 -2.29
C THR A 37 3.72 -15.64 -1.71
N VAL A 38 2.90 -16.03 -0.76
CA VAL A 38 2.17 -15.12 0.11
C VAL A 38 3.16 -14.14 0.72
N MET A 39 2.97 -12.86 0.48
CA MET A 39 3.78 -11.81 1.08
C MET A 39 3.30 -11.58 2.52
N GLU A 40 3.67 -12.48 3.42
CA GLU A 40 3.37 -12.28 4.84
C GLU A 40 4.34 -11.28 5.45
N LEU A 41 3.80 -10.17 5.93
CA LEU A 41 4.55 -9.16 6.65
C LEU A 41 4.47 -9.42 8.15
N THR A 42 5.60 -9.29 8.84
CA THR A 42 5.64 -9.27 10.29
C THR A 42 5.01 -7.98 10.83
N LYS A 43 4.64 -7.95 12.11
CA LYS A 43 4.07 -6.77 12.74
C LYS A 43 4.94 -5.51 12.56
N SER A 44 6.26 -5.66 12.70
CA SER A 44 7.20 -4.54 12.54
C SER A 44 7.32 -4.07 11.09
N GLU A 45 7.30 -4.99 10.13
CA GLU A 45 7.28 -4.66 8.71
C GLU A 45 5.98 -3.97 8.31
N MET A 46 4.84 -4.40 8.86
CA MET A 46 3.54 -3.77 8.63
C MET A 46 3.53 -2.31 9.13
N GLN A 47 4.09 -2.04 10.30
CA GLN A 47 4.21 -0.66 10.81
C GLN A 47 5.02 0.25 9.86
N ILE A 48 6.08 -0.26 9.25
CA ILE A 48 6.84 0.49 8.23
C ILE A 48 5.99 0.71 6.98
N MET A 49 5.26 -0.31 6.54
CA MET A 49 4.36 -0.18 5.40
C MET A 49 3.24 0.83 5.64
N ASP A 50 2.67 0.87 6.86
CA ASP A 50 1.65 1.85 7.23
C ASP A 50 2.15 3.29 7.06
N VAL A 51 3.38 3.58 7.52
CA VAL A 51 4.00 4.89 7.33
C VAL A 51 4.25 5.21 5.86
N LEU A 52 4.71 4.22 5.07
CA LEU A 52 4.94 4.40 3.64
C LEU A 52 3.65 4.62 2.84
N TRP A 53 2.55 3.97 3.22
CA TRP A 53 1.24 4.15 2.58
C TRP A 53 0.57 5.48 2.95
N GLU A 54 0.87 6.03 4.13
CA GLU A 54 0.37 7.33 4.55
C GLU A 54 1.13 8.51 3.93
N SER A 55 2.30 8.24 3.36
CA SER A 55 3.13 9.26 2.73
C SER A 55 2.85 9.38 1.24
N ASP A 56 2.67 10.62 0.77
CA ASP A 56 2.52 10.93 -0.66
C ASP A 56 3.86 10.86 -1.44
N ALA A 57 4.98 10.74 -0.75
CA ALA A 57 6.32 10.77 -1.33
C ALA A 57 7.18 9.61 -0.81
N PRO A 58 8.18 9.16 -1.61
CA PRO A 58 9.14 8.17 -1.15
C PRO A 58 9.91 8.64 0.08
N LEU A 59 9.98 7.81 1.11
CA LEU A 59 10.63 8.13 2.37
C LEU A 59 12.02 7.52 2.47
N SER A 60 12.95 8.27 3.05
CA SER A 60 14.25 7.74 3.46
C SER A 60 14.16 7.08 4.85
N ARG A 61 15.22 6.35 5.23
CA ARG A 61 15.33 5.78 6.58
C ARG A 61 15.10 6.81 7.68
N SER A 62 15.65 8.02 7.54
CA SER A 62 15.50 9.07 8.54
C SER A 62 14.07 9.56 8.63
N ASP A 63 13.40 9.72 7.48
CA ASP A 63 11.99 10.13 7.44
C ASP A 63 11.09 9.08 8.11
N LEU A 64 11.35 7.80 7.87
CA LEU A 64 10.64 6.70 8.54
C LEU A 64 10.80 6.76 10.06
N LEU A 65 12.00 7.06 10.56
CA LEU A 65 12.23 7.20 12.00
C LEU A 65 11.48 8.40 12.60
N GLU A 66 11.41 9.51 11.87
CA GLU A 66 10.70 10.73 12.28
C GLU A 66 9.17 10.55 12.29
N HIS A 67 8.62 9.75 11.34
CA HIS A 67 7.18 9.55 11.21
C HIS A 67 6.64 8.36 12.01
N SER A 68 7.51 7.56 12.65
CA SER A 68 7.12 6.39 13.43
C SER A 68 7.07 6.75 14.93
N GLU A 69 5.92 7.23 15.42
CA GLU A 69 5.75 7.62 16.84
C GLU A 69 5.58 6.39 17.74
N GLU A 70 4.73 5.43 17.36
CA GLU A 70 4.42 4.21 18.13
C GLU A 70 5.03 2.95 17.49
N LYS A 71 6.36 2.85 17.48
CA LYS A 71 7.07 1.72 16.88
C LYS A 71 7.36 0.60 17.88
N SER A 72 7.13 -0.64 17.48
CA SER A 72 7.49 -1.84 18.24
C SER A 72 8.94 -2.32 17.98
N TRP A 73 9.68 -1.63 17.13
CA TRP A 73 11.04 -1.98 16.70
C TRP A 73 12.05 -0.89 17.08
N LYS A 74 13.34 -1.29 17.21
CA LYS A 74 14.43 -0.38 17.54
C LYS A 74 14.92 0.36 16.29
N ASP A 75 15.35 1.61 16.42
CA ASP A 75 15.91 2.43 15.33
C ASP A 75 17.08 1.77 14.62
N SER A 76 17.89 0.99 15.34
CA SER A 76 18.97 0.22 14.78
C SER A 76 18.52 -0.91 13.85
N SER A 77 17.28 -1.41 14.03
CA SER A 77 16.75 -2.54 13.25
C SER A 77 16.06 -2.12 11.95
N VAL A 78 15.81 -0.82 11.73
CA VAL A 78 15.04 -0.35 10.57
C VAL A 78 15.67 -0.77 9.24
N HIS A 79 17.00 -0.83 9.15
CA HIS A 79 17.68 -1.25 7.91
C HIS A 79 17.47 -2.73 7.60
N ILE A 80 17.36 -3.58 8.63
CA ILE A 80 17.06 -5.01 8.48
C ILE A 80 15.62 -5.18 7.98
N LEU A 81 14.67 -4.44 8.56
CA LEU A 81 13.27 -4.46 8.16
C LEU A 81 13.08 -3.96 6.72
N LEU A 82 13.75 -2.86 6.34
CA LEU A 82 13.72 -2.35 4.97
C LEU A 82 14.32 -3.36 3.96
N ASN A 83 15.42 -4.01 4.31
CA ASN A 83 15.98 -5.05 3.46
C ASN A 83 15.05 -6.27 3.35
N GLY A 84 14.40 -6.66 4.43
CA GLY A 84 13.36 -7.71 4.42
C GLY A 84 12.19 -7.37 3.50
N LEU A 85 11.69 -6.13 3.57
CA LEU A 85 10.62 -5.63 2.71
C LEU A 85 11.04 -5.57 1.23
N LEU A 86 12.29 -5.18 0.94
CA LEU A 86 12.85 -5.23 -0.42
C LEU A 86 12.93 -6.66 -0.97
N GLN A 87 13.40 -7.61 -0.16
CA GLN A 87 13.48 -9.02 -0.54
C GLN A 87 12.09 -9.63 -0.80
N LYS A 88 11.11 -9.26 0.02
CA LYS A 88 9.70 -9.65 -0.17
C LYS A 88 9.06 -8.94 -1.38
N GLY A 89 9.68 -7.89 -1.90
CA GLY A 89 9.12 -7.07 -2.99
C GLY A 89 7.96 -6.16 -2.55
N ALA A 90 7.77 -5.95 -1.24
CA ALA A 90 6.74 -5.07 -0.70
C ALA A 90 7.03 -3.59 -0.95
N ILE A 91 8.32 -3.24 -0.98
CA ILE A 91 8.81 -1.91 -1.30
C ILE A 91 9.82 -1.97 -2.43
N ARG A 92 10.08 -0.81 -3.03
CA ARG A 92 11.12 -0.61 -4.04
C ARG A 92 11.97 0.61 -3.69
N GLU A 93 13.20 0.62 -4.16
CA GLU A 93 14.01 1.85 -4.14
C GLU A 93 13.43 2.84 -5.15
N ALA A 94 13.14 4.05 -4.70
CA ALA A 94 12.52 5.08 -5.51
C ALA A 94 13.51 6.20 -5.91
N GLY A 95 14.69 6.23 -5.27
CA GLY A 95 15.72 7.21 -5.55
C GLY A 95 16.62 7.49 -4.36
N PHE A 96 17.26 8.63 -4.40
CA PHE A 96 18.18 9.09 -3.35
C PHE A 96 17.84 10.51 -2.93
N VAL A 97 17.93 10.77 -1.64
CA VAL A 97 17.81 12.12 -1.07
C VAL A 97 19.16 12.56 -0.51
N LYS A 98 19.56 13.79 -0.80
CA LYS A 98 20.79 14.37 -0.25
C LYS A 98 20.52 14.82 1.19
N ARG A 99 21.31 14.30 2.11
CA ARG A 99 21.30 14.70 3.53
C ARG A 99 22.68 15.15 3.94
N SER A 100 22.86 16.46 4.15
CA SER A 100 24.17 17.07 4.47
C SER A 100 25.29 16.58 3.55
N LYS A 101 26.16 15.70 4.03
CA LYS A 101 27.33 15.16 3.31
C LYS A 101 27.09 13.81 2.64
N THR A 102 25.95 13.15 2.87
CA THR A 102 25.66 11.79 2.39
C THR A 102 24.35 11.73 1.62
N TYR A 103 24.21 10.69 0.80
CA TYR A 103 22.96 10.36 0.11
C TYR A 103 22.28 9.18 0.81
N GLY A 104 20.99 9.34 1.10
CA GLY A 104 20.15 8.28 1.63
C GLY A 104 19.24 7.70 0.54
N ARG A 105 19.08 6.38 0.49
CA ARG A 105 18.09 5.73 -0.36
C ARG A 105 16.68 6.11 0.10
N THR A 106 15.77 6.30 -0.84
CA THR A 106 14.35 6.47 -0.58
C THR A 106 13.57 5.25 -1.05
N PHE A 107 12.51 4.93 -0.34
CA PHE A 107 11.68 3.75 -0.53
C PHE A 107 10.25 4.15 -0.80
N ALA A 108 9.59 3.41 -1.68
CA ALA A 108 8.17 3.55 -1.96
C ALA A 108 7.50 2.17 -1.95
N PRO A 109 6.22 2.07 -1.56
CA PRO A 109 5.48 0.82 -1.62
C PRO A 109 5.32 0.37 -3.08
N THR A 110 5.29 -0.95 -3.30
CA THR A 110 5.01 -1.55 -4.62
C THR A 110 3.53 -1.75 -4.86
N LEU A 111 2.76 -1.92 -3.78
CA LEU A 111 1.31 -2.12 -3.76
C LEU A 111 0.66 -1.04 -2.92
N THR A 112 -0.57 -0.69 -3.25
CA THR A 112 -1.40 0.09 -2.34
C THR A 112 -1.79 -0.74 -1.12
N ARG A 113 -2.27 -0.09 -0.06
CA ARG A 113 -2.76 -0.77 1.14
C ARG A 113 -3.88 -1.76 0.79
N GLU A 114 -4.82 -1.35 -0.05
CA GLU A 114 -5.96 -2.13 -0.49
C GLU A 114 -5.55 -3.35 -1.32
N GLU A 115 -4.60 -3.15 -2.26
CA GLU A 115 -4.05 -4.24 -3.06
C GLU A 115 -3.33 -5.29 -2.21
N TYR A 116 -2.57 -4.86 -1.21
CA TYR A 116 -1.91 -5.76 -0.27
C TYR A 116 -2.93 -6.61 0.50
N PHE A 117 -3.96 -5.99 1.10
CA PHE A 117 -4.98 -6.73 1.85
C PHE A 117 -5.79 -7.64 0.94
N ALA A 118 -6.18 -7.20 -0.25
CA ALA A 118 -6.87 -8.06 -1.21
C ALA A 118 -6.01 -9.29 -1.57
N THR A 119 -4.72 -9.10 -1.85
CA THR A 119 -3.81 -10.22 -2.15
C THR A 119 -3.68 -11.17 -0.96
N THR A 120 -3.54 -10.65 0.26
CA THR A 120 -3.39 -11.44 1.48
C THR A 120 -4.64 -12.28 1.76
N ILE A 121 -5.84 -11.71 1.62
CA ILE A 121 -7.11 -12.45 1.83
C ILE A 121 -7.21 -13.67 0.91
N PHE A 122 -6.80 -13.53 -0.36
CA PHE A 122 -6.92 -14.61 -1.34
C PHE A 122 -5.71 -15.54 -1.42
N SER A 123 -4.65 -15.27 -0.66
CA SER A 123 -3.45 -16.10 -0.62
C SER A 123 -3.51 -17.27 0.36
N HIS A 124 -4.42 -17.25 1.31
CA HIS A 124 -4.59 -18.34 2.28
C HIS A 124 -5.13 -19.63 1.64
N THR A 125 -4.79 -20.78 2.23
CA THR A 125 -5.19 -22.11 1.76
C THR A 125 -6.72 -22.25 1.68
N HIS A 126 -7.46 -21.61 2.59
CA HIS A 126 -8.92 -21.54 2.60
C HIS A 126 -9.35 -20.17 2.07
N LYS A 127 -9.49 -20.10 0.75
CA LYS A 127 -9.98 -18.87 0.10
C LYS A 127 -11.42 -18.61 0.48
N PRO A 128 -11.77 -17.43 0.98
CA PRO A 128 -13.17 -17.10 1.22
C PRO A 128 -13.93 -17.04 -0.11
N GLU A 129 -15.19 -17.42 -0.09
CA GLU A 129 -16.06 -17.17 -1.22
C GLU A 129 -16.22 -15.66 -1.41
N ILE A 130 -15.96 -15.17 -2.63
CA ILE A 130 -15.95 -13.74 -2.94
C ILE A 130 -17.29 -13.08 -2.63
N VAL A 131 -18.40 -13.75 -3.00
CA VAL A 131 -19.75 -13.23 -2.78
C VAL A 131 -20.05 -13.16 -1.28
N GLY A 132 -19.70 -14.20 -0.53
CA GLY A 132 -19.87 -14.25 0.92
C GLY A 132 -19.04 -13.18 1.64
N LEU A 133 -17.80 -12.97 1.22
CA LEU A 133 -16.95 -11.90 1.74
C LEU A 133 -17.57 -10.53 1.48
N PHE A 134 -18.06 -10.30 0.26
CA PHE A 134 -18.69 -9.04 -0.13
C PHE A 134 -19.96 -8.78 0.69
N ALA A 135 -20.82 -9.83 0.84
CA ALA A 135 -22.02 -9.74 1.66
C ALA A 135 -21.70 -9.43 3.14
N ALA A 136 -20.61 -9.98 3.67
CA ALA A 136 -20.16 -9.68 5.04
C ALA A 136 -19.66 -8.23 5.17
N LEU A 137 -18.95 -7.72 4.19
CA LEU A 137 -18.51 -6.31 4.14
C LEU A 137 -19.71 -5.36 4.10
N LEU A 138 -20.73 -5.64 3.26
CA LEU A 138 -21.92 -4.81 3.15
C LEU A 138 -22.77 -4.75 4.44
N LYS A 139 -22.65 -5.73 5.33
CA LYS A 139 -23.33 -5.72 6.64
C LYS A 139 -22.63 -4.81 7.67
N ARG A 140 -21.46 -4.29 7.38
CA ARG A 140 -20.75 -3.41 8.31
C ARG A 140 -21.44 -2.05 8.40
N LYS A 141 -21.55 -1.54 9.64
CA LYS A 141 -22.21 -0.25 9.91
C LYS A 141 -21.36 0.97 9.56
N ASP A 142 -20.07 0.77 9.32
CA ASP A 142 -19.10 1.83 8.99
C ASP A 142 -19.01 2.13 7.48
N ILE A 143 -19.74 1.38 6.65
CA ILE A 143 -19.83 1.64 5.21
C ILE A 143 -20.88 2.73 4.96
N THR A 144 -20.46 3.79 4.28
CA THR A 144 -21.32 4.92 3.92
C THR A 144 -22.07 4.64 2.60
N VAL A 145 -23.19 5.38 2.38
CA VAL A 145 -23.96 5.31 1.13
C VAL A 145 -23.08 5.70 -0.07
N ASP A 146 -22.21 6.69 0.09
CA ASP A 146 -21.28 7.10 -0.98
C ASP A 146 -20.31 6.00 -1.37
N GLN A 147 -19.79 5.24 -0.40
CA GLN A 147 -18.94 4.08 -0.67
C GLN A 147 -19.69 2.96 -1.39
N LEU A 148 -20.95 2.72 -1.04
CA LEU A 148 -21.79 1.75 -1.75
C LEU A 148 -22.03 2.15 -3.20
N SER A 149 -22.31 3.44 -3.46
CA SER A 149 -22.50 3.97 -4.82
C SER A 149 -21.22 3.84 -5.66
N GLN A 150 -20.06 4.08 -5.07
CA GLN A 150 -18.77 3.88 -5.75
C GLN A 150 -18.52 2.41 -6.08
N MET A 151 -18.85 1.49 -5.16
CA MET A 151 -18.75 0.04 -5.41
C MET A 151 -19.66 -0.40 -6.55
N GLU A 152 -20.89 0.09 -6.59
CA GLU A 152 -21.85 -0.20 -7.67
C GLU A 152 -21.32 0.26 -9.04
N GLU A 153 -20.76 1.47 -9.11
CA GLU A 153 -20.19 2.00 -10.34
C GLU A 153 -18.98 1.15 -10.82
N LEU A 154 -18.09 0.74 -9.90
CA LEU A 154 -16.97 -0.15 -10.23
C LEU A 154 -17.43 -1.50 -10.79
N LEU A 155 -18.50 -2.08 -10.22
CA LEU A 155 -19.09 -3.32 -10.71
C LEU A 155 -19.69 -3.14 -12.11
N ARG A 156 -20.38 -2.04 -12.36
CA ARG A 156 -20.95 -1.70 -13.67
C ARG A 156 -19.89 -1.56 -14.74
N GLN A 157 -18.82 -0.81 -14.43
CA GLN A 157 -17.69 -0.63 -15.35
C GLN A 157 -17.00 -1.95 -15.70
N ARG A 158 -16.88 -2.86 -14.73
CA ARG A 158 -16.27 -4.16 -14.97
C ARG A 158 -17.16 -5.07 -15.81
N SER A 159 -18.47 -5.02 -15.63
CA SER A 159 -19.45 -5.77 -16.44
C SER A 159 -19.43 -5.30 -17.88
N ALA A 160 -19.39 -3.98 -18.11
CA ALA A 160 -19.35 -3.39 -19.46
C ALA A 160 -18.07 -3.70 -20.25
N LYS A 161 -16.96 -4.02 -19.59
CA LYS A 161 -15.69 -4.39 -20.25
C LYS A 161 -15.62 -5.86 -20.67
N LYS A 162 -16.62 -6.66 -20.35
CA LYS A 162 -16.61 -8.10 -20.63
C LYS A 162 -17.37 -8.47 -21.91
N ASP A 163 -18.10 -7.52 -22.46
CA ASP A 163 -18.74 -7.58 -23.79
C ASP A 163 -17.84 -6.92 -24.85
#